data_aeee5d16beb7a74da5770909af7097d4
#
_entry.id   aeee5d16beb7a74da5770909af7097d4
#
_cell.length_a   1.000
_cell.length_b   1.000
_cell.length_c   1.000
_cell.angle_alpha   90.00
_cell.angle_beta   90.00
_cell.angle_gamma   90.00
#
_symmetry.space_group_name_H-M   'P 1'
#
loop_
_entity.id
_entity.type
_entity.pdbx_description
1 polymer ?
#
loop_
_entity_poly.entity_id
_entity_poly.type
_entity_poly.pdbx_seq_one_letter_code
_entity_poly.pdbx_strand_id
1 'polypeptide(L)'
;GYINDILGMEYRKTACHGELPPNYANDTVIPIRGSFYRIEQRHLTAEGCAFTVTVMHDVTVERRRTQSENIRKASIQEAHHRIKNSLNIIYSLLDMQRRRCGEEAAESLRTAMNRIISVVNVYDVTGEAVPDKVSLFQTLLQIREHFNQMTAQDGRSLNITVQGTDISVDTDVSTVVALVINELVSNSIKHNQRLGHPLAVSIRVTQ
;
A
#
# COMPACT_ATOMS: atom_id res chain seq x y z
N GLY A 1 5.99 47.67 -2.47
CA GLY A 1 5.63 47.07 -1.22
C GLY A 1 6.00 45.61 -1.24
N TYR A 2 6.73 45.08 -0.27
CA TYR A 2 7.51 43.94 -0.62
C TYR A 2 7.55 42.86 0.47
N ILE A 3 7.42 41.67 0.01
CA ILE A 3 7.49 40.37 0.70
C ILE A 3 8.70 40.27 1.66
N ASN A 4 9.75 41.05 1.45
CA ASN A 4 10.90 41.07 2.35
C ASN A 4 10.58 41.59 3.77
N ASP A 5 9.51 42.37 3.93
CA ASP A 5 9.15 42.99 5.20
C ASP A 5 8.17 42.14 5.99
N ILE A 6 7.65 41.04 5.38
CA ILE A 6 6.64 40.17 6.02
C ILE A 6 7.28 39.18 6.99
N LEU A 7 8.53 38.84 6.84
CA LEU A 7 9.28 37.97 7.76
C LEU A 7 9.60 38.61 9.12
N GLY A 8 9.28 39.90 9.29
CA GLY A 8 9.57 40.64 10.51
C GLY A 8 8.39 41.15 11.27
N MET A 9 7.14 40.70 11.03
CA MET A 9 5.91 41.20 11.68
C MET A 9 5.68 42.72 11.59
N GLU A 10 6.22 43.42 10.64
CA GLU A 10 5.92 44.82 10.44
C GLU A 10 4.87 45.02 9.35
N TYR A 11 3.71 45.58 9.80
CA TYR A 11 2.64 46.06 8.95
C TYR A 11 3.09 47.33 8.24
N ARG A 12 3.39 47.27 6.95
CA ARG A 12 3.48 48.50 6.15
C ARG A 12 2.15 48.79 5.46
N LYS A 13 1.51 49.89 5.86
CA LYS A 13 0.36 50.46 5.18
C LYS A 13 0.82 50.86 3.75
N THR A 14 0.51 50.06 2.74
CA THR A 14 0.73 50.45 1.36
C THR A 14 -0.44 51.32 0.94
N ALA A 15 -0.20 52.56 0.64
CA ALA A 15 -1.20 53.48 0.15
C ALA A 15 -1.80 53.01 -1.16
N CYS A 16 -3.09 53.18 -1.33
CA CYS A 16 -3.91 52.74 -2.44
C CYS A 16 -3.60 53.53 -3.74
N HIS A 17 -2.46 53.33 -4.36
CA HIS A 17 -2.20 53.78 -5.74
C HIS A 17 -1.32 52.72 -6.38
N GLY A 18 -1.91 51.66 -6.86
CA GLY A 18 -1.26 50.60 -7.60
C GLY A 18 -2.24 49.45 -7.90
N GLU A 19 -1.96 48.68 -8.88
CA GLU A 19 -2.75 47.52 -9.26
C GLU A 19 -3.07 46.66 -8.02
N LEU A 20 -4.33 46.26 -7.88
CA LEU A 20 -4.75 45.32 -6.85
C LEU A 20 -3.90 44.06 -6.97
N PRO A 21 -3.42 43.53 -5.84
CA PRO A 21 -2.69 42.28 -5.88
C PRO A 21 -3.55 41.21 -6.56
N PRO A 22 -2.96 40.28 -7.31
CA PRO A 22 -3.70 39.25 -8.01
C PRO A 22 -4.61 38.53 -7.00
N ASN A 23 -5.85 38.30 -7.41
CA ASN A 23 -6.84 37.61 -6.58
C ASN A 23 -6.47 36.12 -6.59
N TYR A 24 -5.90 35.65 -5.49
CA TYR A 24 -5.59 34.23 -5.31
C TYR A 24 -6.80 33.52 -4.69
N ALA A 25 -7.10 32.34 -5.20
CA ALA A 25 -8.04 31.47 -4.49
C ALA A 25 -7.45 31.09 -3.12
N ASN A 26 -8.31 31.00 -2.09
CA ASN A 26 -7.89 30.56 -0.77
C ASN A 26 -7.21 29.18 -0.89
N ASP A 27 -6.20 28.92 -0.06
CA ASP A 27 -5.36 27.74 -0.07
C ASP A 27 -4.41 27.59 -1.30
N THR A 28 -4.29 28.63 -2.13
CA THR A 28 -3.28 28.62 -3.18
C THR A 28 -1.87 28.60 -2.58
N VAL A 29 -1.03 27.69 -3.06
CA VAL A 29 0.37 27.62 -2.64
C VAL A 29 1.25 28.16 -3.73
N ILE A 30 2.01 29.23 -3.43
CA ILE A 30 2.93 29.89 -4.37
C ILE A 30 4.38 29.67 -3.97
N PRO A 31 5.29 29.46 -4.92
CA PRO A 31 6.73 29.43 -4.66
C PRO A 31 7.30 30.84 -4.66
N ILE A 32 8.05 31.22 -3.60
CA ILE A 32 8.75 32.49 -3.50
C ILE A 32 10.17 32.21 -3.02
N ARG A 33 11.18 32.52 -3.84
CA ARG A 33 12.61 32.41 -3.49
C ARG A 33 13.01 31.04 -2.91
N GLY A 34 12.40 29.95 -3.40
CA GLY A 34 12.69 28.59 -2.94
C GLY A 34 11.93 28.10 -1.71
N SER A 35 11.07 28.98 -1.16
CA SER A 35 10.09 28.64 -0.13
C SER A 35 8.68 28.58 -0.72
N PHE A 36 7.78 27.83 -0.07
CA PHE A 36 6.38 27.70 -0.46
C PHE A 36 5.48 28.35 0.57
N TYR A 37 4.57 29.22 0.11
CA TYR A 37 3.63 29.94 0.98
C TYR A 37 2.22 29.63 0.58
N ARG A 38 1.40 29.22 1.56
CA ARG A 38 -0.06 29.10 1.43
C ARG A 38 -0.65 30.48 1.63
N ILE A 39 -1.53 30.90 0.72
CA ILE A 39 -2.14 32.22 0.72
C ILE A 39 -3.58 32.12 1.15
N GLU A 40 -3.94 32.96 2.10
CA GLU A 40 -5.34 33.26 2.45
C GLU A 40 -5.60 34.73 2.21
N GLN A 41 -6.62 35.06 1.40
CA GLN A 41 -7.02 36.45 1.12
C GLN A 41 -8.42 36.73 1.67
N ARG A 42 -8.55 37.89 2.33
CA ARG A 42 -9.84 38.41 2.78
C ARG A 42 -9.99 39.84 2.29
N HIS A 43 -11.14 40.12 1.68
CA HIS A 43 -11.53 41.46 1.26
C HIS A 43 -12.38 42.07 2.36
N LEU A 44 -11.97 43.23 2.81
CA LEU A 44 -12.64 44.00 3.89
C LEU A 44 -12.98 45.37 3.34
N THR A 45 -14.12 45.93 3.81
CA THR A 45 -14.52 47.31 3.52
C THR A 45 -14.64 48.05 4.82
N ALA A 46 -13.93 49.14 5.01
CA ALA A 46 -14.01 50.01 6.17
C ALA A 46 -13.93 51.48 5.73
N GLU A 47 -14.80 52.31 6.27
CA GLU A 47 -14.85 53.77 6.00
C GLU A 47 -14.90 54.10 4.50
N GLY A 48 -15.61 53.29 3.69
CA GLY A 48 -15.70 53.50 2.23
C GLY A 48 -14.47 53.08 1.41
N CYS A 49 -13.45 52.55 2.05
CA CYS A 49 -12.26 52.00 1.38
C CYS A 49 -12.29 50.45 1.38
N ALA A 50 -11.93 49.87 0.26
CA ALA A 50 -11.75 48.39 0.13
C ALA A 50 -10.30 48.01 0.45
N PHE A 51 -10.15 47.00 1.30
CA PHE A 51 -8.86 46.47 1.72
C PHE A 51 -8.79 44.98 1.36
N THR A 52 -7.63 44.54 0.93
CA THR A 52 -7.32 43.10 0.79
C THR A 52 -6.25 42.74 1.82
N VAL A 53 -6.62 41.88 2.77
CA VAL A 53 -5.65 41.29 3.70
C VAL A 53 -5.20 39.96 3.15
N THR A 54 -3.89 39.84 2.95
CA THR A 54 -3.27 38.62 2.49
C THR A 54 -2.41 38.04 3.61
N VAL A 55 -2.76 36.84 4.08
CA VAL A 55 -1.97 36.07 5.06
C VAL A 55 -1.19 35.03 4.31
N MET A 56 0.08 34.92 4.63
CA MET A 56 1.00 33.96 3.99
C MET A 56 1.56 33.04 5.07
N HIS A 57 1.28 31.76 4.95
CA HIS A 57 1.81 30.72 5.85
C HIS A 57 2.96 30.04 5.15
N ASP A 58 4.15 30.03 5.74
CA ASP A 58 5.27 29.25 5.24
C ASP A 58 4.98 27.75 5.44
N VAL A 59 4.79 27.05 4.34
CA VAL A 59 4.51 25.60 4.29
C VAL A 59 5.66 24.83 3.65
N THR A 60 6.85 25.42 3.59
CA THR A 60 8.01 24.85 2.90
C THR A 60 8.44 23.52 3.51
N VAL A 61 8.56 23.49 4.84
CA VAL A 61 8.99 22.28 5.56
C VAL A 61 7.96 21.18 5.43
N GLU A 62 6.69 21.53 5.65
CA GLU A 62 5.57 20.59 5.53
C GLU A 62 5.50 19.98 4.12
N ARG A 63 5.58 20.82 3.10
CA ARG A 63 5.53 20.39 1.69
C ARG A 63 6.72 19.51 1.31
N ARG A 64 7.94 19.89 1.72
CA ARG A 64 9.15 19.08 1.47
C ARG A 64 9.06 17.72 2.15
N ARG A 65 8.53 17.69 3.38
CA ARG A 65 8.32 16.43 4.12
C ARG A 65 7.32 15.54 3.39
N THR A 66 6.15 16.07 3.04
CA THR A 66 5.11 15.32 2.30
C THR A 66 5.64 14.80 0.96
N GLN A 67 6.41 15.63 0.25
CA GLN A 67 7.01 15.22 -1.02
C GLN A 67 8.04 14.09 -0.84
N SER A 68 8.90 14.18 0.18
CA SER A 68 9.85 13.12 0.52
C SER A 68 9.15 11.82 0.89
N GLU A 69 8.09 11.90 1.70
CA GLU A 69 7.28 10.74 2.08
C GLU A 69 6.60 10.10 0.84
N ASN A 70 6.07 10.91 -0.07
CA ASN A 70 5.47 10.41 -1.31
C ASN A 70 6.49 9.74 -2.24
N ILE A 71 7.69 10.31 -2.39
CA ILE A 71 8.78 9.70 -3.17
C ILE A 71 9.19 8.37 -2.55
N ARG A 72 9.33 8.32 -1.21
CA ARG A 72 9.67 7.09 -0.50
C ARG A 72 8.60 6.01 -0.70
N LYS A 73 7.32 6.36 -0.56
CA LYS A 73 6.21 5.44 -0.81
C LYS A 73 6.22 4.90 -2.24
N ALA A 74 6.39 5.77 -3.23
CA ALA A 74 6.47 5.36 -4.63
C ALA A 74 7.65 4.41 -4.91
N SER A 75 8.82 4.66 -4.30
CA SER A 75 10.00 3.80 -4.43
C SER A 75 9.80 2.41 -3.82
N ILE A 76 9.14 2.34 -2.67
CA ILE A 76 8.81 1.07 -2.01
C ILE A 76 7.80 0.29 -2.85
N GLN A 77 6.78 0.95 -3.37
CA GLN A 77 5.78 0.36 -4.26
C GLN A 77 6.42 -0.24 -5.52
N GLU A 78 7.31 0.51 -6.17
CA GLU A 78 8.06 0.01 -7.33
C GLU A 78 8.91 -1.22 -6.97
N ALA A 79 9.56 -1.23 -5.80
CA ALA A 79 10.32 -2.39 -5.33
C ALA A 79 9.42 -3.61 -5.13
N HIS A 80 8.23 -3.46 -4.55
CA HIS A 80 7.26 -4.54 -4.38
C HIS A 80 6.80 -5.10 -5.74
N HIS A 81 6.48 -4.24 -6.71
CA HIS A 81 6.11 -4.68 -8.05
C HIS A 81 7.24 -5.47 -8.73
N ARG A 82 8.48 -5.04 -8.57
CA ARG A 82 9.64 -5.77 -9.10
C ARG A 82 9.86 -7.11 -8.43
N ILE A 83 9.70 -7.19 -7.10
CA ILE A 83 9.78 -8.46 -6.36
C ILE A 83 8.70 -9.42 -6.87
N LYS A 84 7.45 -8.97 -6.95
CA LYS A 84 6.33 -9.77 -7.46
C LYS A 84 6.61 -10.29 -8.87
N ASN A 85 7.07 -9.44 -9.78
CA ASN A 85 7.40 -9.83 -11.15
C ASN A 85 8.52 -10.88 -11.18
N SER A 86 9.56 -10.72 -10.35
CA SER A 86 10.65 -11.69 -10.25
C SER A 86 10.16 -13.04 -9.71
N LEU A 87 9.31 -13.03 -8.69
CA LEU A 87 8.72 -14.25 -8.14
C LEU A 87 7.84 -14.97 -9.16
N ASN A 88 7.06 -14.24 -9.95
CA ASN A 88 6.23 -14.82 -11.02
C ASN A 88 7.10 -15.47 -12.12
N ILE A 89 8.24 -14.87 -12.46
CA ILE A 89 9.20 -15.47 -13.39
C ILE A 89 9.77 -16.77 -12.82
N ILE A 90 10.19 -16.76 -11.55
CA ILE A 90 10.71 -17.95 -10.87
C ILE A 90 9.64 -19.05 -10.83
N TYR A 91 8.40 -18.70 -10.49
CA TYR A 91 7.26 -19.62 -10.51
C TYR A 91 7.10 -20.29 -11.89
N SER A 92 7.11 -19.48 -12.95
CA SER A 92 6.97 -19.98 -14.34
C SER A 92 8.10 -20.91 -14.73
N LEU A 93 9.34 -20.62 -14.33
CA LEU A 93 10.50 -21.49 -14.57
C LEU A 93 10.38 -22.81 -13.81
N LEU A 94 9.94 -22.76 -12.55
CA LEU A 94 9.72 -23.98 -11.76
C LEU A 94 8.59 -24.84 -12.35
N ASP A 95 7.50 -24.24 -12.84
CA ASP A 95 6.42 -24.97 -13.50
C ASP A 95 6.89 -25.66 -14.79
N MET A 96 7.74 -24.97 -15.56
CA MET A 96 8.35 -25.56 -16.75
C MET A 96 9.25 -26.77 -16.39
N GLN A 97 10.04 -26.68 -15.33
CA GLN A 97 10.87 -27.79 -14.85
C GLN A 97 10.01 -28.92 -14.31
N ARG A 98 8.98 -28.63 -13.52
CA ARG A 98 8.04 -29.61 -12.96
C ARG A 98 7.42 -30.51 -14.03
N ARG A 99 7.09 -29.94 -15.20
CA ARG A 99 6.51 -30.68 -16.32
C ARG A 99 7.49 -31.65 -17.00
N ARG A 100 8.80 -31.52 -16.73
CA ARG A 100 9.87 -32.30 -17.39
C ARG A 100 10.53 -33.32 -16.48
N CYS A 101 10.26 -33.30 -15.18
CA CYS A 101 10.89 -34.21 -14.22
C CYS A 101 9.93 -35.33 -13.78
N GLY A 102 10.48 -36.34 -13.13
CA GLY A 102 9.71 -37.46 -12.55
C GLY A 102 8.87 -37.01 -11.38
N GLU A 103 7.93 -37.86 -10.97
CA GLU A 103 6.85 -37.54 -10.02
C GLU A 103 7.36 -37.05 -8.66
N GLU A 104 8.42 -37.66 -8.11
CA GLU A 104 9.00 -37.24 -6.82
C GLU A 104 9.60 -35.83 -6.88
N ALA A 105 10.34 -35.51 -7.94
CA ALA A 105 10.89 -34.17 -8.15
C ALA A 105 9.79 -33.15 -8.46
N ALA A 106 8.75 -33.55 -9.19
CA ALA A 106 7.60 -32.70 -9.47
C ALA A 106 6.86 -32.28 -8.19
N GLU A 107 6.73 -33.18 -7.22
CA GLU A 107 6.09 -32.86 -5.92
C GLU A 107 6.94 -31.89 -5.08
N SER A 108 8.26 -32.07 -5.09
CA SER A 108 9.18 -31.13 -4.42
C SER A 108 9.09 -29.72 -5.04
N LEU A 109 9.04 -29.63 -6.38
CA LEU A 109 8.86 -28.37 -7.09
C LEU A 109 7.49 -27.74 -6.82
N ARG A 110 6.43 -28.54 -6.74
CA ARG A 110 5.08 -28.06 -6.39
C ARG A 110 5.08 -27.40 -5.00
N THR A 111 5.75 -28.01 -4.02
CA THR A 111 5.90 -27.44 -2.69
C THR A 111 6.61 -26.08 -2.72
N ALA A 112 7.71 -25.98 -3.47
CA ALA A 112 8.44 -24.72 -3.63
C ALA A 112 7.58 -23.63 -4.32
N MET A 113 6.83 -24.01 -5.35
CA MET A 113 5.91 -23.10 -6.06
C MET A 113 4.81 -22.57 -5.16
N ASN A 114 4.21 -23.41 -4.30
CA ASN A 114 3.20 -23.00 -3.34
C ASN A 114 3.75 -21.98 -2.33
N ARG A 115 5.00 -22.13 -1.89
CA ARG A 115 5.66 -21.14 -1.02
C ARG A 115 5.83 -19.80 -1.73
N ILE A 116 6.23 -19.80 -3.00
CA ILE A 116 6.37 -18.57 -3.79
C ILE A 116 5.02 -17.86 -3.91
N ILE A 117 3.94 -18.58 -4.23
CA ILE A 117 2.60 -17.99 -4.34
C ILE A 117 2.13 -17.40 -3.02
N SER A 118 2.45 -18.02 -1.88
CA SER A 118 2.11 -17.47 -0.57
C SER A 118 2.75 -16.10 -0.33
N VAL A 119 3.99 -15.93 -0.77
CA VAL A 119 4.68 -14.63 -0.70
C VAL A 119 4.05 -13.63 -1.67
N VAL A 120 3.78 -14.03 -2.91
CA VAL A 120 3.13 -13.16 -3.92
C VAL A 120 1.79 -12.66 -3.42
N ASN A 121 0.97 -13.52 -2.80
CA ASN A 121 -0.35 -13.14 -2.27
C ASN A 121 -0.27 -12.04 -1.21
N VAL A 122 0.78 -12.00 -0.38
CA VAL A 122 0.98 -10.91 0.58
C VAL A 122 1.20 -9.58 -0.14
N TYR A 123 2.03 -9.58 -1.18
CA TYR A 123 2.26 -8.37 -1.98
C TYR A 123 1.03 -7.93 -2.79
N ASP A 124 0.10 -8.84 -3.11
CA ASP A 124 -1.16 -8.50 -3.78
C ASP A 124 -2.16 -7.82 -2.85
N VAL A 125 -2.18 -8.17 -1.56
CA VAL A 125 -3.03 -7.49 -0.56
C VAL A 125 -2.60 -6.06 -0.32
N THR A 126 -1.32 -5.74 -0.51
CA THR A 126 -0.80 -4.39 -0.27
C THR A 126 -1.36 -3.34 -1.25
N GLY A 127 -1.88 -3.75 -2.41
CA GLY A 127 -2.48 -2.86 -3.40
C GLY A 127 -1.53 -1.78 -3.95
N GLU A 128 -2.11 -0.67 -4.42
CA GLU A 128 -1.34 0.48 -4.95
C GLU A 128 -0.71 1.37 -3.84
N ALA A 129 -1.24 1.34 -2.63
CA ALA A 129 -0.64 1.98 -1.47
C ALA A 129 0.13 0.93 -0.68
N VAL A 130 1.43 1.14 -0.44
CA VAL A 130 2.22 0.29 0.45
C VAL A 130 1.92 0.71 1.90
N PRO A 131 0.96 0.07 2.57
CA PRO A 131 0.81 0.29 3.99
C PRO A 131 1.94 -0.44 4.71
N ASP A 132 2.52 0.18 5.72
CA ASP A 132 3.42 -0.53 6.64
C ASP A 132 2.73 -1.75 7.25
N LYS A 133 1.40 -1.75 7.19
CA LYS A 133 0.52 -2.80 7.72
C LYS A 133 -0.49 -3.29 6.69
N VAL A 134 -0.72 -4.58 6.68
CA VAL A 134 -1.68 -5.27 5.81
C VAL A 134 -2.76 -5.98 6.63
N SER A 135 -3.94 -6.15 6.05
CA SER A 135 -5.00 -6.95 6.63
C SER A 135 -4.60 -8.43 6.60
N LEU A 136 -4.41 -9.02 7.77
CA LEU A 136 -4.14 -10.44 7.90
C LEU A 136 -5.32 -11.27 7.40
N PHE A 137 -6.55 -10.80 7.65
CA PHE A 137 -7.76 -11.48 7.21
C PHE A 137 -7.85 -11.57 5.68
N GLN A 138 -7.53 -10.46 4.96
CA GLN A 138 -7.49 -10.46 3.50
C GLN A 138 -6.41 -11.37 2.94
N THR A 139 -5.22 -11.40 3.55
CA THR A 139 -4.15 -12.33 3.19
C THR A 139 -4.61 -13.79 3.30
N LEU A 140 -5.29 -14.14 4.39
CA LEU A 140 -5.80 -15.49 4.61
C LEU A 140 -6.92 -15.86 3.62
N LEU A 141 -7.78 -14.90 3.23
CA LEU A 141 -8.79 -15.11 2.20
C LEU A 141 -8.17 -15.39 0.83
N GLN A 142 -7.09 -14.73 0.47
CA GLN A 142 -6.38 -15.00 -0.80
C GLN A 142 -5.71 -16.38 -0.79
N ILE A 143 -5.10 -16.78 0.34
CA ILE A 143 -4.54 -18.13 0.50
C ILE A 143 -5.66 -19.18 0.34
N ARG A 144 -6.81 -18.98 0.98
CA ARG A 144 -7.97 -19.86 0.82
C ARG A 144 -8.37 -19.99 -0.65
N GLU A 145 -8.49 -18.87 -1.35
CA GLU A 145 -8.90 -18.86 -2.77
C GLU A 145 -7.90 -19.62 -3.65
N HIS A 146 -6.61 -19.40 -3.43
CA HIS A 146 -5.55 -20.13 -4.14
C HIS A 146 -5.66 -21.65 -3.97
N PHE A 147 -5.84 -22.14 -2.72
CA PHE A 147 -5.99 -23.55 -2.47
C PHE A 147 -7.28 -24.14 -3.04
N ASN A 148 -8.38 -23.40 -3.00
CA ASN A 148 -9.65 -23.82 -3.59
C ASN A 148 -9.52 -23.99 -5.11
N GLN A 149 -8.87 -23.06 -5.80
CA GLN A 149 -8.63 -23.14 -7.24
C GLN A 149 -7.71 -24.33 -7.60
N MET A 150 -6.64 -24.54 -6.81
CA MET A 150 -5.71 -25.63 -7.01
C MET A 150 -6.39 -27.00 -6.85
N THR A 151 -7.18 -27.17 -5.78
CA THR A 151 -7.85 -28.46 -5.49
C THR A 151 -9.02 -28.74 -6.44
N ALA A 152 -9.73 -27.70 -6.91
CA ALA A 152 -10.78 -27.84 -7.91
C ALA A 152 -10.23 -28.40 -9.24
N GLN A 153 -9.03 -27.99 -9.65
CA GLN A 153 -8.37 -28.54 -10.84
C GLN A 153 -7.99 -30.03 -10.69
N ASP A 154 -7.69 -30.46 -9.46
CA ASP A 154 -7.36 -31.85 -9.13
C ASP A 154 -8.61 -32.71 -8.84
N GLY A 155 -9.82 -32.16 -8.97
CA GLY A 155 -11.09 -32.86 -8.68
C GLY A 155 -11.28 -33.20 -7.19
N ARG A 156 -10.62 -32.47 -6.30
CA ARG A 156 -10.64 -32.70 -4.85
C ARG A 156 -11.55 -31.71 -4.17
N SER A 157 -12.23 -32.16 -3.09
CA SER A 157 -13.03 -31.28 -2.24
C SER A 157 -12.22 -30.83 -1.02
N LEU A 158 -11.86 -29.55 -1.03
CA LEU A 158 -11.23 -28.86 0.09
C LEU A 158 -12.16 -27.73 0.54
N ASN A 159 -12.45 -27.67 1.83
CA ASN A 159 -13.23 -26.57 2.41
C ASN A 159 -12.37 -25.83 3.43
N ILE A 160 -11.89 -24.63 3.08
CA ILE A 160 -11.16 -23.77 3.99
C ILE A 160 -12.09 -22.65 4.45
N THR A 161 -12.30 -22.55 5.77
CA THR A 161 -13.04 -21.46 6.39
C THR A 161 -12.09 -20.51 7.12
N VAL A 162 -12.24 -19.21 6.90
CA VAL A 162 -11.51 -18.15 7.63
C VAL A 162 -12.53 -17.40 8.47
N GLN A 163 -12.29 -17.30 9.78
CA GLN A 163 -13.20 -16.67 10.74
C GLN A 163 -12.42 -15.78 11.72
N GLY A 164 -13.09 -14.79 12.27
CA GLY A 164 -12.54 -13.95 13.34
C GLY A 164 -12.48 -12.49 12.97
N THR A 165 -11.66 -11.74 13.69
CA THR A 165 -11.52 -10.30 13.56
C THR A 165 -10.36 -9.95 12.62
N ASP A 166 -10.55 -8.98 11.74
CA ASP A 166 -9.45 -8.46 10.94
C ASP A 166 -8.46 -7.69 11.82
N ILE A 167 -7.19 -8.04 11.71
CA ILE A 167 -6.08 -7.36 12.39
C ILE A 167 -5.08 -6.87 11.36
N SER A 168 -4.61 -5.66 11.58
CA SER A 168 -3.58 -5.03 10.76
C SER A 168 -2.20 -5.41 11.29
N VAL A 169 -1.39 -6.08 10.50
CA VAL A 169 -0.05 -6.54 10.86
C VAL A 169 0.99 -5.99 9.89
N ASP A 170 2.25 -5.94 10.31
CA ASP A 170 3.34 -5.56 9.43
C ASP A 170 3.47 -6.58 8.27
N THR A 171 3.88 -6.11 7.09
CA THR A 171 3.99 -6.94 5.88
C THR A 171 4.89 -8.16 6.11
N ASP A 172 5.99 -8.01 6.85
CA ASP A 172 6.89 -9.12 7.18
C ASP A 172 6.19 -10.19 8.05
N VAL A 173 5.41 -9.76 9.03
CA VAL A 173 4.61 -10.66 9.89
C VAL A 173 3.57 -11.39 9.04
N SER A 174 2.85 -10.67 8.18
CA SER A 174 1.87 -11.26 7.26
C SER A 174 2.52 -12.31 6.35
N THR A 175 3.72 -12.04 5.84
CA THR A 175 4.47 -12.98 5.00
C THR A 175 4.81 -14.26 5.75
N VAL A 176 5.32 -14.15 6.98
CA VAL A 176 5.63 -15.33 7.81
C VAL A 176 4.36 -16.13 8.11
N VAL A 177 3.26 -15.48 8.50
CA VAL A 177 1.99 -16.14 8.75
C VAL A 177 1.46 -16.83 7.49
N ALA A 178 1.53 -16.16 6.33
CA ALA A 178 1.13 -16.74 5.05
C ALA A 178 1.90 -18.01 4.72
N LEU A 179 3.23 -18.02 4.92
CA LEU A 179 4.07 -19.20 4.71
C LEU A 179 3.70 -20.33 5.66
N VAL A 180 3.51 -20.05 6.96
CA VAL A 180 3.13 -21.06 7.96
C VAL A 180 1.78 -21.68 7.60
N ILE A 181 0.77 -20.87 7.30
CA ILE A 181 -0.56 -21.35 6.93
C ILE A 181 -0.50 -22.19 5.65
N ASN A 182 0.26 -21.74 4.65
CA ASN A 182 0.45 -22.51 3.42
C ASN A 182 1.06 -23.89 3.69
N GLU A 183 2.09 -23.99 4.53
CA GLU A 183 2.70 -25.27 4.92
C GLU A 183 1.70 -26.16 5.66
N LEU A 184 0.94 -25.62 6.61
CA LEU A 184 -0.04 -26.39 7.37
C LEU A 184 -1.17 -26.92 6.48
N VAL A 185 -1.71 -26.09 5.58
CA VAL A 185 -2.77 -26.50 4.64
C VAL A 185 -2.21 -27.53 3.65
N SER A 186 -1.04 -27.29 3.07
CA SER A 186 -0.38 -28.23 2.14
C SER A 186 -0.13 -29.59 2.81
N ASN A 187 0.38 -29.59 4.04
CA ASN A 187 0.59 -30.81 4.81
C ASN A 187 -0.72 -31.53 5.11
N SER A 188 -1.78 -30.79 5.47
CA SER A 188 -3.11 -31.35 5.71
C SER A 188 -3.67 -32.03 4.45
N ILE A 189 -3.52 -31.40 3.28
CA ILE A 189 -3.92 -31.99 1.99
C ILE A 189 -3.13 -33.27 1.74
N LYS A 190 -1.81 -33.23 1.87
CA LYS A 190 -0.91 -34.34 1.60
C LYS A 190 -1.17 -35.57 2.48
N HIS A 191 -1.37 -35.33 3.77
CA HIS A 191 -1.61 -36.41 4.72
C HIS A 191 -3.04 -36.97 4.64
N ASN A 192 -4.04 -36.17 4.23
CA ASN A 192 -5.42 -36.60 4.11
C ASN A 192 -5.74 -37.31 2.77
N GLN A 193 -4.83 -37.26 1.79
CA GLN A 193 -5.01 -37.91 0.49
C GLN A 193 -5.28 -39.42 0.58
N ARG A 194 -4.83 -40.05 1.66
CA ARG A 194 -4.98 -41.51 1.88
C ARG A 194 -6.34 -41.91 2.46
N LEU A 195 -7.15 -40.96 2.93
CA LEU A 195 -8.38 -41.25 3.69
C LEU A 195 -9.66 -41.11 2.83
N GLY A 196 -9.61 -40.55 1.63
CA GLY A 196 -10.77 -40.45 0.71
C GLY A 196 -11.92 -39.56 1.21
N HIS A 197 -11.73 -38.81 2.29
CA HIS A 197 -12.74 -37.93 2.85
C HIS A 197 -12.52 -36.47 2.43
N PRO A 198 -13.59 -35.63 2.35
CA PRO A 198 -13.46 -34.21 2.11
C PRO A 198 -12.68 -33.57 3.27
N LEU A 199 -11.64 -32.78 2.91
CA LEU A 199 -10.82 -32.10 3.89
C LEU A 199 -11.47 -30.76 4.27
N ALA A 200 -11.66 -30.52 5.56
CA ALA A 200 -12.08 -29.25 6.12
C ALA A 200 -10.95 -28.64 6.97
N VAL A 201 -10.60 -27.40 6.69
CA VAL A 201 -9.61 -26.64 7.45
C VAL A 201 -10.28 -25.36 7.96
N SER A 202 -10.17 -25.09 9.26
CA SER A 202 -10.68 -23.86 9.87
C SER A 202 -9.51 -23.01 10.37
N ILE A 203 -9.44 -21.78 9.89
CA ILE A 203 -8.46 -20.79 10.33
C ILE A 203 -9.23 -19.73 11.13
N ARG A 204 -8.81 -19.49 12.37
CA ARG A 204 -9.45 -18.50 13.22
C ARG A 204 -8.43 -17.44 13.64
N VAL A 205 -8.78 -16.17 13.39
CA VAL A 205 -8.00 -15.01 13.84
C VAL A 205 -8.63 -14.48 15.12
N THR A 206 -7.86 -14.50 16.21
CA THR A 206 -8.27 -13.96 17.51
C THR A 206 -7.23 -12.95 17.97
N GLN A 207 -7.70 -11.90 18.63
CA GLN A 207 -6.85 -10.87 19.21
C GLN A 207 -6.42 -11.28 20.61
#